data_df607f8ade19519a137fb06fc432b025
#
_entry.id   df607f8ade19519a137fb06fc432b025
#
_cell.length_a   1.000
_cell.length_b   1.000
_cell.length_c   1.000
_cell.angle_alpha   90.00
_cell.angle_beta   90.00
_cell.angle_gamma   90.00
#
_symmetry.space_group_name_H-M   'P 1'
#
loop_
_entity.id
_entity.type
_entity.pdbx_description
1 polymer ?
#
loop_
_entity_poly.entity_id
_entity_poly.type
_entity_poly.pdbx_seq_one_letter_code
_entity_poly.pdbx_strand_id
1 'polypeptide(L)'
;MTRCFLKFIFILILTNLSFKSVANDKILLIGDSLSAGYGLEQAQAWVHLLQNKYSDDNKAITIINTAISGQTTDNALLKIDAWLKAHQPSHVLIELGGNDGIRGFPVKLLQKHLTQLVTKSQQHGAKVALMEIHIPPNLGPRYRQMFTDSYSKVTKQTGAYLMPYFMSDIAVDSSLMLNDNLHPNVKAQPIIRDFMSIEIDKWLQD
;
A
#
# COMPACT_ATOMS: atom_id res chain seq x y z
N MET A 1 39.30 -66.84 27.03
CA MET A 1 38.16 -65.98 27.53
C MET A 1 38.32 -64.61 26.97
N THR A 2 37.75 -64.34 25.81
CA THR A 2 37.82 -63.08 25.07
C THR A 2 36.47 -62.37 25.12
N ARG A 3 36.38 -61.26 25.86
CA ARG A 3 35.18 -60.44 25.98
C ARG A 3 35.10 -59.49 24.78
N CYS A 4 34.11 -59.71 23.91
CA CYS A 4 33.71 -58.79 22.85
C CYS A 4 32.95 -57.60 23.46
N PHE A 5 33.52 -56.37 23.36
CA PHE A 5 32.83 -55.10 23.70
C PHE A 5 32.08 -54.60 22.46
N LEU A 6 30.77 -54.76 22.43
CA LEU A 6 29.90 -54.20 21.43
C LEU A 6 29.66 -52.73 21.74
N LYS A 7 30.29 -51.84 20.98
CA LYS A 7 30.03 -50.38 21.08
C LYS A 7 28.78 -50.04 20.26
N PHE A 8 27.68 -49.75 20.95
CA PHE A 8 26.49 -49.14 20.32
C PHE A 8 26.79 -47.68 20.03
N ILE A 9 26.91 -47.31 18.76
CA ILE A 9 26.96 -45.93 18.30
C ILE A 9 25.52 -45.46 18.11
N PHE A 10 25.02 -44.61 19.01
CA PHE A 10 23.73 -43.94 18.90
C PHE A 10 23.90 -42.73 17.97
N ILE A 11 23.52 -42.88 16.70
CA ILE A 11 23.48 -41.75 15.73
C ILE A 11 22.22 -40.95 16.04
N LEU A 12 22.39 -39.79 16.69
CA LEU A 12 21.34 -38.81 16.92
C LEU A 12 21.09 -38.06 15.60
N ILE A 13 20.09 -38.46 14.83
CA ILE A 13 19.65 -37.71 13.62
C ILE A 13 18.87 -36.50 14.13
N LEU A 14 19.55 -35.35 14.21
CA LEU A 14 18.92 -34.03 14.39
C LEU A 14 18.21 -33.67 13.07
N THR A 15 16.93 -34.00 12.99
CA THR A 15 16.07 -33.44 11.94
C THR A 15 15.86 -31.95 12.22
N ASN A 16 16.59 -31.10 11.49
CA ASN A 16 16.34 -29.66 11.46
C ASN A 16 14.93 -29.43 10.84
N LEU A 17 13.89 -29.45 11.64
CA LEU A 17 12.60 -28.89 11.27
C LEU A 17 12.79 -27.36 11.20
N SER A 18 13.13 -26.87 10.02
CA SER A 18 13.06 -25.43 9.72
C SER A 18 11.57 -25.05 9.75
N PHE A 19 11.10 -24.59 10.90
CA PHE A 19 9.85 -23.85 10.94
C PHE A 19 10.06 -22.60 10.09
N LYS A 20 9.49 -22.57 8.89
CA LYS A 20 9.31 -21.32 8.15
C LYS A 20 8.44 -20.45 9.05
N SER A 21 9.05 -19.52 9.77
CA SER A 21 8.32 -18.42 10.38
C SER A 21 7.55 -17.74 9.24
N VAL A 22 6.24 -17.80 9.29
CA VAL A 22 5.40 -17.00 8.41
C VAL A 22 5.69 -15.55 8.81
N ALA A 23 6.54 -14.89 8.02
CA ALA A 23 6.83 -13.48 8.25
C ALA A 23 5.49 -12.72 8.17
N ASN A 24 5.17 -11.94 9.19
CA ASN A 24 4.01 -11.08 9.17
C ASN A 24 4.33 -9.90 8.24
N ASP A 25 3.66 -9.84 7.08
CA ASP A 25 3.78 -8.71 6.16
C ASP A 25 3.17 -7.46 6.77
N LYS A 26 4.03 -6.50 7.08
CA LYS A 26 3.63 -5.24 7.66
C LYS A 26 3.59 -4.17 6.57
N ILE A 27 2.39 -3.78 6.16
CA ILE A 27 2.15 -2.79 5.11
C ILE A 27 1.90 -1.43 5.76
N LEU A 28 2.79 -0.47 5.53
CA LEU A 28 2.55 0.93 5.87
C LEU A 28 1.82 1.59 4.70
N LEU A 29 0.57 2.00 4.92
CA LEU A 29 -0.22 2.75 3.95
C LEU A 29 -0.04 4.25 4.21
N ILE A 30 0.55 4.94 3.23
CA ILE A 30 0.69 6.39 3.19
C ILE A 30 -0.31 6.91 2.15
N GLY A 31 -1.38 7.56 2.61
CA GLY A 31 -2.49 7.95 1.76
C GLY A 31 -3.11 9.29 2.13
N ASP A 32 -4.16 9.63 1.42
CA ASP A 32 -4.94 10.84 1.66
C ASP A 32 -6.37 10.53 2.18
N SER A 33 -7.36 11.35 1.83
CA SER A 33 -8.74 11.21 2.28
C SER A 33 -9.41 9.92 1.83
N LEU A 34 -9.00 9.34 0.69
CA LEU A 34 -9.59 8.11 0.17
C LEU A 34 -9.25 6.90 1.06
N SER A 35 -8.06 6.88 1.63
CA SER A 35 -7.61 5.83 2.55
C SER A 35 -7.83 6.19 4.02
N ALA A 36 -8.00 7.47 4.36
CA ALA A 36 -8.38 7.91 5.70
C ALA A 36 -9.86 7.67 6.03
N GLY A 37 -10.70 7.35 5.02
CA GLY A 37 -12.13 7.14 5.21
C GLY A 37 -12.91 8.46 5.44
N TYR A 38 -12.59 9.50 4.66
CA TYR A 38 -13.26 10.80 4.77
C TYR A 38 -14.78 10.68 4.72
N GLY A 39 -15.46 11.31 5.69
CA GLY A 39 -16.93 11.33 5.79
C GLY A 39 -17.56 10.03 6.28
N LEU A 40 -16.76 9.04 6.73
CA LEU A 40 -17.19 7.73 7.20
C LEU A 40 -16.72 7.49 8.64
N GLU A 41 -17.39 6.59 9.32
CA GLU A 41 -16.84 6.00 10.54
C GLU A 41 -15.66 5.06 10.18
N GLN A 42 -14.66 5.00 11.03
CA GLN A 42 -13.45 4.21 10.78
C GLN A 42 -13.76 2.75 10.46
N ALA A 43 -14.73 2.13 11.16
CA ALA A 43 -15.14 0.75 10.94
C ALA A 43 -15.75 0.50 9.54
N GLN A 44 -16.21 1.55 8.87
CA GLN A 44 -16.81 1.48 7.53
C GLN A 44 -15.77 1.63 6.41
N ALA A 45 -14.59 2.21 6.71
CA ALA A 45 -13.56 2.49 5.71
C ALA A 45 -12.91 1.21 5.17
N TRP A 46 -12.57 1.19 3.88
CA TRP A 46 -12.03 0.03 3.17
C TRP A 46 -10.79 -0.57 3.84
N VAL A 47 -9.93 0.24 4.42
CA VAL A 47 -8.70 -0.23 5.09
C VAL A 47 -9.05 -1.10 6.31
N HIS A 48 -10.03 -0.66 7.11
CA HIS A 48 -10.51 -1.43 8.26
C HIS A 48 -11.20 -2.72 7.82
N LEU A 49 -12.05 -2.64 6.79
CA LEU A 49 -12.72 -3.82 6.22
C LEU A 49 -11.70 -4.82 5.65
N LEU A 50 -10.63 -4.34 5.02
CA LEU A 50 -9.57 -5.18 4.49
C LEU A 50 -8.75 -5.84 5.60
N GLN A 51 -8.41 -5.11 6.66
CA GLN A 51 -7.72 -5.70 7.81
C GLN A 51 -8.56 -6.81 8.47
N ASN A 52 -9.87 -6.60 8.63
CA ASN A 52 -10.77 -7.63 9.14
C ASN A 52 -10.79 -8.86 8.23
N LYS A 53 -10.93 -8.64 6.91
CA LYS A 53 -10.88 -9.74 5.93
C LYS A 53 -9.58 -10.54 6.03
N TYR A 54 -8.43 -9.90 6.16
CA TYR A 54 -7.15 -10.61 6.32
C TYR A 54 -7.09 -11.40 7.62
N SER A 55 -7.67 -10.87 8.69
CA SER A 55 -7.76 -11.58 9.98
C SER A 55 -8.68 -12.81 9.88
N ASP A 56 -9.84 -12.68 9.24
CA ASP A 56 -10.81 -13.76 9.04
C ASP A 56 -10.24 -14.88 8.13
N ASP A 57 -9.46 -14.47 7.11
CA ASP A 57 -8.77 -15.37 6.18
C ASP A 57 -7.48 -15.99 6.79
N ASN A 58 -7.15 -15.68 8.05
CA ASN A 58 -5.92 -16.09 8.75
C ASN A 58 -4.63 -15.70 7.98
N LYS A 59 -4.65 -14.60 7.25
CA LYS A 59 -3.45 -14.06 6.57
C LYS A 59 -2.58 -13.30 7.57
N ALA A 60 -1.29 -13.59 7.59
CA ALA A 60 -0.31 -12.89 8.41
C ALA A 60 0.07 -11.52 7.77
N ILE A 61 -0.93 -10.65 7.59
CA ILE A 61 -0.79 -9.30 7.01
C ILE A 61 -1.36 -8.28 8.00
N THR A 62 -0.56 -7.25 8.29
CA THR A 62 -0.99 -6.11 9.12
C THR A 62 -0.89 -4.82 8.32
N ILE A 63 -2.00 -4.07 8.23
CA ILE A 63 -2.03 -2.76 7.56
C ILE A 63 -1.94 -1.66 8.61
N ILE A 64 -0.90 -0.84 8.52
CA ILE A 64 -0.72 0.37 9.33
C ILE A 64 -1.15 1.55 8.49
N ASN A 65 -2.33 2.08 8.76
CA ASN A 65 -2.89 3.21 8.03
C ASN A 65 -2.39 4.54 8.61
N THR A 66 -1.59 5.28 7.84
CA THR A 66 -1.12 6.64 8.18
C THR A 66 -1.71 7.71 7.27
N ALA A 67 -2.78 7.38 6.54
CA ALA A 67 -3.46 8.30 5.65
C ALA A 67 -4.06 9.50 6.40
N ILE A 68 -3.95 10.69 5.80
CA ILE A 68 -4.45 11.94 6.37
C ILE A 68 -5.25 12.68 5.31
N SER A 69 -6.50 13.04 5.60
CA SER A 69 -7.34 13.80 4.68
C SER A 69 -6.65 15.10 4.24
N GLY A 70 -6.65 15.36 2.93
CA GLY A 70 -6.01 16.53 2.34
C GLY A 70 -4.49 16.43 2.19
N GLN A 71 -3.88 15.29 2.49
CA GLN A 71 -2.43 15.08 2.41
C GLN A 71 -1.93 15.21 0.98
N THR A 72 -0.84 15.96 0.83
CA THR A 72 -0.08 16.11 -0.41
C THR A 72 1.25 15.36 -0.33
N THR A 73 1.91 15.18 -1.46
CA THR A 73 3.19 14.47 -1.49
C THR A 73 4.30 15.16 -0.71
N ASP A 74 4.34 16.50 -0.67
CA ASP A 74 5.30 17.26 0.14
C ASP A 74 5.05 17.11 1.65
N ASN A 75 3.77 17.14 2.07
CA ASN A 75 3.41 16.91 3.47
C ASN A 75 3.77 15.49 3.95
N ALA A 76 3.63 14.50 3.09
CA ALA A 76 4.06 13.14 3.39
C ALA A 76 5.58 13.02 3.54
N LEU A 77 6.35 13.74 2.71
CA LEU A 77 7.82 13.77 2.81
C LEU A 77 8.32 14.30 4.15
N LEU A 78 7.60 15.19 4.80
CA LEU A 78 7.96 15.70 6.13
C LEU A 78 7.79 14.64 7.24
N LYS A 79 7.02 13.60 7.00
CA LYS A 79 6.62 12.61 8.01
C LYS A 79 7.20 11.21 7.77
N ILE A 80 7.59 10.90 6.52
CA ILE A 80 7.93 9.55 6.10
C ILE A 80 9.04 8.91 6.94
N ASP A 81 10.10 9.65 7.26
CA ASP A 81 11.22 9.10 8.04
C ASP A 81 10.78 8.69 9.46
N ALA A 82 9.89 9.48 10.07
CA ALA A 82 9.32 9.15 11.36
C ALA A 82 8.42 7.91 11.30
N TRP A 83 7.58 7.79 10.27
CA TRP A 83 6.71 6.63 10.07
C TRP A 83 7.51 5.35 9.81
N LEU A 84 8.49 5.40 8.93
CA LEU A 84 9.36 4.26 8.63
C LEU A 84 10.12 3.78 9.86
N LYS A 85 10.67 4.70 10.64
CA LYS A 85 11.37 4.39 11.90
C LYS A 85 10.43 3.79 12.95
N ALA A 86 9.23 4.35 13.12
CA ALA A 86 8.28 3.92 14.14
C ALA A 86 7.69 2.54 13.83
N HIS A 87 7.39 2.27 12.57
CA HIS A 87 6.62 1.08 12.19
C HIS A 87 7.48 -0.04 11.61
N GLN A 88 8.68 0.24 11.09
CA GLN A 88 9.58 -0.74 10.46
C GLN A 88 8.82 -1.69 9.51
N PRO A 89 8.15 -1.14 8.46
CA PRO A 89 7.33 -1.94 7.57
C PRO A 89 8.18 -2.80 6.64
N SER A 90 7.70 -4.01 6.30
CA SER A 90 8.24 -4.80 5.18
C SER A 90 7.80 -4.26 3.82
N HIS A 91 6.64 -3.60 3.79
CA HIS A 91 6.01 -3.08 2.58
C HIS A 91 5.46 -1.66 2.81
N VAL A 92 5.53 -0.81 1.79
CA VAL A 92 4.95 0.54 1.81
C VAL A 92 4.04 0.71 0.61
N LEU A 93 2.77 0.99 0.85
CA LEU A 93 1.80 1.38 -0.18
C LEU A 93 1.62 2.90 -0.15
N ILE A 94 1.93 3.57 -1.27
CA ILE A 94 1.78 5.02 -1.42
C ILE A 94 0.55 5.29 -2.28
N GLU A 95 -0.48 5.87 -1.68
CA GLU A 95 -1.73 6.33 -2.32
C GLU A 95 -1.81 7.86 -2.17
N LEU A 96 -1.04 8.60 -2.96
CA LEU A 96 -0.91 10.05 -2.86
C LEU A 96 -0.78 10.73 -4.22
N GLY A 97 -1.11 12.01 -4.23
CA GLY A 97 -0.99 12.89 -5.38
C GLY A 97 -2.33 13.49 -5.82
N GLY A 98 -3.47 12.91 -5.42
CA GLY A 98 -4.79 13.45 -5.73
C GLY A 98 -4.90 14.92 -5.33
N ASN A 99 -4.51 15.27 -4.11
CA ASN A 99 -4.52 16.64 -3.62
C ASN A 99 -3.51 17.56 -4.34
N ASP A 100 -2.34 17.04 -4.73
CA ASP A 100 -1.38 17.78 -5.55
C ASP A 100 -1.99 18.14 -6.90
N GLY A 101 -2.63 17.16 -7.55
CA GLY A 101 -3.29 17.33 -8.84
C GLY A 101 -4.44 18.33 -8.79
N ILE A 102 -5.35 18.21 -7.83
CA ILE A 102 -6.51 19.11 -7.67
C ILE A 102 -6.04 20.55 -7.40
N ARG A 103 -4.95 20.73 -6.68
CA ARG A 103 -4.34 22.05 -6.42
C ARG A 103 -3.47 22.56 -7.56
N GLY A 104 -3.34 21.83 -8.66
CA GLY A 104 -2.57 22.23 -9.82
C GLY A 104 -1.07 22.25 -9.62
N PHE A 105 -0.52 21.38 -8.78
CA PHE A 105 0.92 21.31 -8.57
C PHE A 105 1.66 20.99 -9.88
N PRO A 106 2.87 21.56 -10.07
CA PRO A 106 3.67 21.20 -11.23
C PRO A 106 3.97 19.70 -11.28
N VAL A 107 3.68 19.05 -12.41
CA VAL A 107 3.87 17.59 -12.59
C VAL A 107 5.30 17.14 -12.27
N LYS A 108 6.31 17.97 -12.62
CA LYS A 108 7.71 17.67 -12.27
C LYS A 108 7.96 17.62 -10.76
N LEU A 109 7.24 18.47 -10.00
CA LEU A 109 7.34 18.47 -8.54
C LEU A 109 6.71 17.22 -7.94
N LEU A 110 5.50 16.85 -8.42
CA LEU A 110 4.86 15.59 -8.07
C LEU A 110 5.79 14.39 -8.32
N GLN A 111 6.37 14.27 -9.53
CA GLN A 111 7.31 13.20 -9.87
C GLN A 111 8.50 13.14 -8.92
N LYS A 112 9.10 14.30 -8.61
CA LYS A 112 10.21 14.40 -7.67
C LYS A 112 9.81 13.89 -6.27
N HIS A 113 8.67 14.34 -5.76
CA HIS A 113 8.21 13.94 -4.43
C HIS A 113 7.86 12.46 -4.36
N LEU A 114 7.14 11.92 -5.35
CA LEU A 114 6.83 10.48 -5.43
C LEU A 114 8.11 9.64 -5.50
N THR A 115 9.10 10.05 -6.32
CA THR A 115 10.41 9.38 -6.38
C THR A 115 11.10 9.38 -5.01
N GLN A 116 11.08 10.50 -4.29
CA GLN A 116 11.68 10.60 -2.96
C GLN A 116 10.97 9.72 -1.93
N LEU A 117 9.63 9.68 -1.92
CA LEU A 117 8.84 8.83 -1.04
C LEU A 117 9.18 7.34 -1.27
N VAL A 118 9.20 6.92 -2.54
CA VAL A 118 9.56 5.55 -2.92
C VAL A 118 10.98 5.21 -2.49
N THR A 119 11.96 6.06 -2.86
CA THR A 119 13.38 5.81 -2.58
C THR A 119 13.66 5.75 -1.07
N LYS A 120 13.07 6.66 -0.28
CA LYS A 120 13.21 6.62 1.19
C LYS A 120 12.66 5.32 1.79
N SER A 121 11.50 4.86 1.31
CA SER A 121 10.91 3.59 1.76
C SER A 121 11.80 2.39 1.41
N GLN A 122 12.34 2.35 0.17
CA GLN A 122 13.26 1.31 -0.26
C GLN A 122 14.59 1.31 0.51
N GLN A 123 15.12 2.49 0.84
CA GLN A 123 16.33 2.63 1.67
C GLN A 123 16.14 2.09 3.10
N HIS A 124 14.91 2.04 3.59
CA HIS A 124 14.55 1.38 4.87
C HIS A 124 14.30 -0.13 4.73
N GLY A 125 14.53 -0.69 3.53
CA GLY A 125 14.38 -2.13 3.27
C GLY A 125 12.96 -2.56 2.90
N ALA A 126 12.02 -1.64 2.70
CA ALA A 126 10.65 -1.97 2.34
C ALA A 126 10.49 -2.17 0.83
N LYS A 127 9.69 -3.16 0.42
CA LYS A 127 9.14 -3.21 -0.93
C LYS A 127 8.08 -2.13 -1.08
N VAL A 128 7.99 -1.48 -2.24
CA VAL A 128 7.09 -0.33 -2.43
C VAL A 128 6.12 -0.55 -3.56
N ALA A 129 4.85 -0.30 -3.31
CA ALA A 129 3.83 -0.10 -4.33
C ALA A 129 3.44 1.39 -4.37
N LEU A 130 3.36 1.92 -5.58
CA LEU A 130 2.86 3.26 -5.86
C LEU A 130 1.56 3.15 -6.64
N MET A 131 0.45 3.61 -6.05
CA MET A 131 -0.85 3.60 -6.71
C MET A 131 -0.92 4.69 -7.76
N GLU A 132 -1.33 4.32 -8.96
CA GLU A 132 -1.68 5.28 -10.00
C GLU A 132 -2.93 6.07 -9.58
N ILE A 133 -2.85 7.39 -9.63
CA ILE A 133 -3.99 8.25 -9.28
C ILE A 133 -4.50 8.94 -10.53
N HIS A 134 -5.83 9.02 -10.66
CA HIS A 134 -6.50 9.82 -11.68
C HIS A 134 -7.14 11.04 -11.04
N ILE A 135 -7.08 12.17 -11.75
CA ILE A 135 -7.63 13.44 -11.28
C ILE A 135 -8.85 13.86 -12.14
N PRO A 136 -9.75 14.70 -11.59
CA PRO A 136 -10.97 15.09 -12.26
C PRO A 136 -10.79 15.67 -13.67
N PRO A 137 -11.77 15.50 -14.59
CA PRO A 137 -11.65 15.88 -16.01
C PRO A 137 -11.56 17.38 -16.26
N ASN A 138 -12.05 18.21 -15.35
CA ASN A 138 -12.05 19.67 -15.46
C ASN A 138 -10.65 20.32 -15.44
N LEU A 139 -9.60 19.54 -15.11
CA LEU A 139 -8.21 20.02 -15.11
C LEU A 139 -7.52 19.98 -16.48
N GLY A 140 -8.26 19.61 -17.51
CA GLY A 140 -7.81 19.57 -18.89
C GLY A 140 -7.01 18.30 -19.26
N PRO A 141 -7.14 17.83 -20.51
CA PRO A 141 -6.63 16.52 -20.91
C PRO A 141 -5.10 16.42 -20.85
N ARG A 142 -4.39 17.48 -21.23
CA ARG A 142 -2.91 17.48 -21.24
C ARG A 142 -2.31 17.36 -19.84
N TYR A 143 -2.84 18.13 -18.87
CA TYR A 143 -2.37 18.07 -17.50
C TYR A 143 -2.68 16.69 -16.87
N ARG A 144 -3.91 16.20 -17.09
CA ARG A 144 -4.32 14.88 -16.59
C ARG A 144 -3.43 13.76 -17.13
N GLN A 145 -3.15 13.75 -18.42
CA GLN A 145 -2.27 12.74 -19.03
C GLN A 145 -0.86 12.80 -18.43
N MET A 146 -0.27 14.00 -18.35
CA MET A 146 1.06 14.18 -17.76
C MET A 146 1.09 13.78 -16.27
N PHE A 147 0.00 14.05 -15.55
CA PHE A 147 -0.15 13.68 -14.14
C PHE A 147 -0.18 12.16 -13.97
N THR A 148 -1.08 11.47 -14.66
CA THR A 148 -1.21 10.00 -14.60
C THR A 148 0.07 9.30 -15.07
N ASP A 149 0.70 9.76 -16.16
CA ASP A 149 1.98 9.23 -16.65
C ASP A 149 3.11 9.33 -15.62
N SER A 150 2.97 10.19 -14.60
CA SER A 150 4.00 10.36 -13.57
C SER A 150 4.22 9.09 -12.77
N TYR A 151 3.16 8.36 -12.47
CA TYR A 151 3.23 7.14 -11.66
C TYR A 151 3.99 6.04 -12.39
N SER A 152 3.66 5.77 -13.64
CA SER A 152 4.38 4.78 -14.46
C SER A 152 5.85 5.18 -14.70
N LYS A 153 6.16 6.49 -14.82
CA LYS A 153 7.54 6.96 -14.93
C LYS A 153 8.33 6.72 -13.65
N VAL A 154 7.75 7.07 -12.51
CA VAL A 154 8.38 6.88 -11.20
C VAL A 154 8.61 5.40 -10.92
N THR A 155 7.61 4.53 -11.15
CA THR A 155 7.76 3.09 -10.90
C THR A 155 8.80 2.45 -11.82
N LYS A 156 8.86 2.82 -13.11
CA LYS A 156 9.92 2.38 -14.03
C LYS A 156 11.31 2.82 -13.60
N GLN A 157 11.43 4.02 -13.03
CA GLN A 157 12.70 4.57 -12.56
C GLN A 157 13.19 3.93 -11.26
N THR A 158 12.28 3.55 -10.37
CA THR A 158 12.58 3.11 -9.00
C THR A 158 12.46 1.60 -8.80
N GLY A 159 11.84 0.88 -9.75
CA GLY A 159 11.49 -0.53 -9.58
C GLY A 159 10.32 -0.78 -8.62
N ALA A 160 9.57 0.25 -8.23
CA ALA A 160 8.37 0.06 -7.41
C ALA A 160 7.24 -0.59 -8.21
N TYR A 161 6.38 -1.34 -7.53
CA TYR A 161 5.18 -1.91 -8.13
C TYR A 161 4.19 -0.80 -8.49
N LEU A 162 3.67 -0.80 -9.73
CA LEU A 162 2.59 0.12 -10.13
C LEU A 162 1.24 -0.50 -9.76
N MET A 163 0.61 0.03 -8.72
CA MET A 163 -0.70 -0.46 -8.28
C MET A 163 -1.82 0.26 -9.03
N PRO A 164 -2.81 -0.47 -9.56
CA PRO A 164 -3.96 0.14 -10.24
C PRO A 164 -4.80 1.02 -9.30
N TYR A 165 -5.49 2.01 -9.88
CA TYR A 165 -6.34 2.95 -9.14
C TYR A 165 -7.70 2.33 -8.78
N PHE A 166 -7.99 2.17 -7.51
CA PHE A 166 -9.24 1.55 -7.05
C PHE A 166 -10.50 2.38 -7.31
N MET A 167 -10.35 3.69 -7.60
CA MET A 167 -11.51 4.57 -7.87
C MET A 167 -11.97 4.55 -9.33
N SER A 168 -11.29 3.85 -10.22
CA SER A 168 -11.58 3.92 -11.68
C SER A 168 -13.04 3.59 -12.03
N ASP A 169 -13.58 2.53 -11.44
CA ASP A 169 -14.95 2.09 -11.66
C ASP A 169 -15.95 2.74 -10.68
N ILE A 170 -15.47 3.23 -9.55
CA ILE A 170 -16.29 3.85 -8.50
C ILE A 170 -16.63 5.30 -8.84
N ALA A 171 -15.66 6.08 -9.30
CA ALA A 171 -15.85 7.50 -9.56
C ALA A 171 -16.83 7.81 -10.70
N VAL A 172 -17.16 6.82 -11.53
CA VAL A 172 -18.12 6.97 -12.64
C VAL A 172 -19.57 6.65 -12.23
N ASP A 173 -19.76 6.02 -11.04
CA ASP A 173 -21.07 5.70 -10.49
C ASP A 173 -21.39 6.65 -9.31
N SER A 174 -22.26 7.63 -9.55
CA SER A 174 -22.66 8.60 -8.54
C SER A 174 -23.35 7.97 -7.32
N SER A 175 -23.92 6.77 -7.43
CA SER A 175 -24.53 6.04 -6.30
C SER A 175 -23.50 5.52 -5.30
N LEU A 176 -22.23 5.46 -5.70
CA LEU A 176 -21.06 5.05 -4.88
C LEU A 176 -20.27 6.24 -4.31
N MET A 177 -20.65 7.47 -4.66
CA MET A 177 -19.94 8.68 -4.24
C MET A 177 -20.71 9.44 -3.16
N LEU A 178 -19.99 10.22 -2.36
CA LEU A 178 -20.57 11.25 -1.50
C LEU A 178 -21.08 12.42 -2.35
N ASN A 179 -21.84 13.33 -1.72
CA ASN A 179 -22.41 14.50 -2.41
C ASN A 179 -21.35 15.46 -2.99
N ASP A 180 -20.11 15.34 -2.58
CA ASP A 180 -18.98 16.13 -3.11
C ASP A 180 -18.46 15.61 -4.47
N ASN A 181 -18.93 14.44 -4.92
CA ASN A 181 -18.48 13.75 -6.14
C ASN A 181 -16.96 13.51 -6.20
N LEU A 182 -16.29 13.48 -5.06
CA LEU A 182 -14.86 13.26 -4.94
C LEU A 182 -14.54 12.03 -4.08
N HIS A 183 -15.30 11.83 -3.00
CA HIS A 183 -15.05 10.74 -2.06
C HIS A 183 -16.05 9.61 -2.20
N PRO A 184 -15.61 8.35 -2.08
CA PRO A 184 -16.48 7.18 -2.13
C PRO A 184 -17.32 7.09 -0.85
N ASN A 185 -18.60 6.76 -0.99
CA ASN A 185 -19.50 6.57 0.13
C ASN A 185 -19.36 5.17 0.78
N VAL A 186 -20.18 4.88 1.79
CA VAL A 186 -20.14 3.61 2.53
C VAL A 186 -20.40 2.38 1.63
N LYS A 187 -21.20 2.52 0.55
CA LYS A 187 -21.49 1.40 -0.36
C LYS A 187 -20.27 1.03 -1.23
N ALA A 188 -19.41 1.99 -1.52
CA ALA A 188 -18.19 1.76 -2.28
C ALA A 188 -17.12 1.01 -1.47
N GLN A 189 -17.13 1.11 -0.14
CA GLN A 189 -16.03 0.60 0.69
C GLN A 189 -15.79 -0.91 0.57
N PRO A 190 -16.82 -1.79 0.56
CA PRO A 190 -16.62 -3.22 0.31
C PRO A 190 -16.04 -3.51 -1.09
N ILE A 191 -16.41 -2.73 -2.10
CA ILE A 191 -15.91 -2.89 -3.48
C ILE A 191 -14.41 -2.54 -3.52
N ILE A 192 -14.02 -1.42 -2.88
CA ILE A 192 -12.61 -1.02 -2.75
C ILE A 192 -11.83 -2.08 -1.97
N ARG A 193 -12.36 -2.58 -0.86
CA ARG A 193 -11.74 -3.66 -0.08
C ARG A 193 -11.43 -4.88 -0.94
N ASP A 194 -12.39 -5.33 -1.74
CA ASP A 194 -12.23 -6.56 -2.55
C ASP A 194 -11.22 -6.34 -3.67
N PHE A 195 -11.28 -5.19 -4.35
CA PHE A 195 -10.27 -4.79 -5.32
C PHE A 195 -8.87 -4.76 -4.69
N MET A 196 -8.71 -4.07 -3.56
CA MET A 196 -7.42 -3.93 -2.89
C MET A 196 -6.89 -5.24 -2.32
N SER A 197 -7.78 -6.14 -1.88
CA SER A 197 -7.37 -7.48 -1.46
C SER A 197 -6.69 -8.25 -2.58
N ILE A 198 -7.26 -8.19 -3.79
CA ILE A 198 -6.70 -8.87 -4.97
C ILE A 198 -5.36 -8.24 -5.38
N GLU A 199 -5.29 -6.92 -5.46
CA GLU A 199 -4.10 -6.22 -5.94
C GLU A 199 -2.95 -6.28 -4.93
N ILE A 200 -3.22 -6.20 -3.64
CA ILE A 200 -2.19 -6.41 -2.61
C ILE A 200 -1.68 -7.85 -2.62
N ASP A 201 -2.56 -8.85 -2.76
CA ASP A 201 -2.14 -10.24 -2.84
C ASP A 201 -1.22 -10.50 -4.05
N LYS A 202 -1.49 -9.88 -5.21
CA LYS A 202 -0.60 -9.93 -6.39
C LYS A 202 0.75 -9.29 -6.09
N TRP A 203 0.74 -8.08 -5.52
CA TRP A 203 1.96 -7.34 -5.19
C TRP A 203 2.86 -8.09 -4.17
N LEU A 204 2.28 -8.74 -3.18
CA LEU A 204 3.06 -9.49 -2.19
C LEU A 204 3.73 -10.75 -2.76
N GLN A 205 3.27 -11.24 -3.92
CA GLN A 205 3.84 -12.38 -4.64
C GLN A 205 4.93 -11.98 -5.64
N ASP A 206 5.05 -10.67 -5.98
CA ASP A 206 6.03 -10.11 -6.91
C ASP A 206 7.36 -9.80 -6.19
#